data_0eb585914228408c07ae55a765fc46f7
#
_entry.id   0eb585914228408c07ae55a765fc46f7
#
_cell.length_a   1.000
_cell.length_b   1.000
_cell.length_c   1.000
_cell.angle_alpha   90.00
_cell.angle_beta   90.00
_cell.angle_gamma   90.00
#
_symmetry.space_group_name_H-M   'P 1'
#
loop_
_entity.id
_entity.type
_entity.pdbx_description
1 polymer ?
#
loop_
_entity_poly.entity_id
_entity_poly.type
_entity_poly.pdbx_seq_one_letter_code
_entity_poly.pdbx_strand_id
1 'polypeptide(L)'
;MNLSTNTIKTYLTDQKYTVPADETYSHIDEWLEWYQNDVKKFHHYKLYNGSIMTEQERYKLGMAKKICEDWANLLLNEKVAIKAGSYDKQLSMILSKNNFFVKGNQLVELAFALGTGAFVEYKDADDAVVIDYIRADMIYPLAWDNGKITECAFGTYQTMNGKEYIYLQIHRLGKEDGEDPDMYYIENKYVDAKSGEEAEPPEEIEEYVVTGSVEPLFQIITPTICNNIEMDSPLGISVYANAIDQVKGCDLTFDSYMNEFVLGRKRIMVPLSQAKMQM
;
A
#
# COMPACT_ATOMS: atom_id res chain seq x y z
N MET A 1 -13.00 -1.09 0.48
CA MET A 1 -12.16 -1.54 1.61
C MET A 1 -11.91 -3.02 1.46
N ASN A 2 -10.66 -3.44 1.53
CA ASN A 2 -10.26 -4.84 1.37
C ASN A 2 -10.79 -5.65 2.58
N LEU A 3 -11.18 -6.91 2.37
CA LEU A 3 -11.75 -7.77 3.42
C LEU A 3 -10.81 -7.89 4.64
N SER A 4 -9.53 -8.05 4.39
CA SER A 4 -8.50 -8.18 5.44
C SER A 4 -8.26 -6.89 6.23
N THR A 5 -8.30 -5.72 5.60
CA THR A 5 -8.22 -4.43 6.31
C THR A 5 -9.38 -4.29 7.30
N ASN A 6 -10.59 -4.69 6.89
CA ASN A 6 -11.75 -4.67 7.76
C ASN A 6 -11.60 -5.64 8.93
N THR A 7 -11.09 -6.84 8.68
CA THR A 7 -10.85 -7.87 9.69
C THR A 7 -9.88 -7.38 10.77
N ILE A 8 -8.74 -6.78 10.36
CA ILE A 8 -7.74 -6.26 11.30
C ILE A 8 -8.27 -5.06 12.08
N LYS A 9 -8.98 -4.14 11.44
CA LYS A 9 -9.59 -3.01 12.15
C LYS A 9 -10.59 -3.46 13.20
N THR A 10 -11.41 -4.45 12.89
CA THR A 10 -12.35 -5.05 13.86
C THR A 10 -11.58 -5.65 15.02
N TYR A 11 -10.57 -6.47 14.75
CA TYR A 11 -9.71 -7.06 15.76
C TYR A 11 -9.08 -5.99 16.68
N LEU A 12 -8.45 -4.96 16.13
CA LEU A 12 -7.82 -3.88 16.90
C LEU A 12 -8.85 -3.08 17.72
N THR A 13 -10.04 -2.85 17.17
CA THR A 13 -11.13 -2.17 17.88
C THR A 13 -11.64 -3.01 19.07
N ASP A 14 -11.78 -4.32 18.91
CA ASP A 14 -12.16 -5.25 19.97
C ASP A 14 -11.10 -5.28 21.09
N GLN A 15 -9.83 -5.09 20.75
CA GLN A 15 -8.72 -4.89 21.68
C GLN A 15 -8.66 -3.47 22.28
N LYS A 16 -9.66 -2.60 22.01
CA LYS A 16 -9.80 -1.23 22.50
C LYS A 16 -8.77 -0.23 21.97
N TYR A 17 -8.11 -0.53 20.87
CA TYR A 17 -7.26 0.43 20.18
C TYR A 17 -8.09 1.42 19.36
N THR A 18 -7.62 2.67 19.30
CA THR A 18 -8.15 3.66 18.35
C THR A 18 -7.52 3.40 16.99
N VAL A 19 -8.34 3.34 15.94
CA VAL A 19 -7.87 3.15 14.55
C VAL A 19 -8.47 4.23 13.65
N PRO A 20 -7.79 4.61 12.55
CA PRO A 20 -8.33 5.57 11.57
C PRO A 20 -9.68 5.14 11.01
N ALA A 21 -10.42 6.12 10.48
CA ALA A 21 -11.74 5.91 9.88
C ALA A 21 -11.71 4.93 8.70
N ASP A 22 -12.87 4.35 8.35
CA ASP A 22 -12.99 3.42 7.22
C ASP A 22 -12.80 4.14 5.88
N GLU A 23 -13.15 5.41 5.84
CA GLU A 23 -13.00 6.28 4.68
C GLU A 23 -11.52 6.37 4.25
N THR A 24 -10.59 6.48 5.21
CA THR A 24 -9.14 6.52 4.94
C THR A 24 -8.70 5.31 4.13
N TYR A 25 -9.07 4.11 4.56
CA TYR A 25 -8.70 2.87 3.87
C TYR A 25 -9.44 2.69 2.55
N SER A 26 -10.66 3.22 2.44
CA SER A 26 -11.39 3.23 1.17
C SER A 26 -10.69 4.09 0.11
N HIS A 27 -10.10 5.22 0.50
CA HIS A 27 -9.27 6.03 -0.38
C HIS A 27 -7.98 5.31 -0.78
N ILE A 28 -7.31 4.63 0.17
CA ILE A 28 -6.13 3.82 -0.14
C ILE A 28 -6.45 2.73 -1.16
N ASP A 29 -7.59 2.04 -1.04
CA ASP A 29 -8.05 1.04 -2.01
C ASP A 29 -8.30 1.67 -3.39
N GLU A 30 -8.93 2.85 -3.45
CA GLU A 30 -9.15 3.57 -4.71
C GLU A 30 -7.81 3.92 -5.37
N TRP A 31 -6.87 4.47 -4.61
CA TRP A 31 -5.54 4.78 -5.14
C TRP A 31 -4.80 3.53 -5.61
N LEU A 32 -4.94 2.42 -4.90
CA LEU A 32 -4.35 1.14 -5.30
C LEU A 32 -4.90 0.65 -6.64
N GLU A 33 -6.22 0.74 -6.88
CA GLU A 33 -6.82 0.40 -8.18
C GLU A 33 -6.21 1.26 -9.32
N TRP A 34 -6.03 2.56 -9.10
CA TRP A 34 -5.39 3.45 -10.07
C TRP A 34 -3.91 3.13 -10.29
N TYR A 35 -3.17 2.84 -9.23
CA TYR A 35 -1.77 2.42 -9.32
C TYR A 35 -1.61 1.10 -10.08
N GLN A 36 -2.49 0.14 -9.82
CA GLN A 36 -2.55 -1.14 -10.53
C GLN A 36 -3.06 -1.01 -11.97
N ASN A 37 -3.54 0.17 -12.34
CA ASN A 37 -4.10 0.45 -13.66
C ASN A 37 -5.30 -0.46 -14.01
N ASP A 38 -6.13 -0.77 -13.01
CA ASP A 38 -7.32 -1.62 -13.16
C ASP A 38 -8.50 -1.15 -12.30
N VAL A 39 -8.97 0.07 -12.56
CA VAL A 39 -10.19 0.60 -11.95
C VAL A 39 -11.41 0.00 -12.62
N LYS A 40 -11.97 -1.04 -12.02
CA LYS A 40 -13.04 -1.86 -12.64
C LYS A 40 -14.22 -1.06 -13.15
N LYS A 41 -14.72 -0.11 -12.36
CA LYS A 41 -15.87 0.72 -12.74
C LYS A 41 -15.57 1.71 -13.87
N PHE A 42 -14.31 2.01 -14.14
CA PHE A 42 -13.89 2.96 -15.15
C PHE A 42 -13.31 2.27 -16.39
N HIS A 43 -12.43 1.30 -16.21
CA HIS A 43 -11.76 0.63 -17.32
C HIS A 43 -12.63 -0.44 -18.01
N HIS A 44 -13.59 -1.04 -17.29
CA HIS A 44 -14.51 -2.03 -17.84
C HIS A 44 -15.90 -1.42 -18.00
N TYR A 45 -16.43 -1.48 -19.22
CA TYR A 45 -17.75 -0.92 -19.53
C TYR A 45 -18.50 -1.78 -20.54
N LYS A 46 -19.82 -1.57 -20.61
CA LYS A 46 -20.68 -2.27 -21.58
C LYS A 46 -21.06 -1.32 -22.69
N LEU A 47 -20.90 -1.78 -23.91
CA LEU A 47 -21.28 -1.05 -25.12
C LEU A 47 -22.36 -1.83 -25.89
N TYR A 48 -23.44 -1.14 -26.24
CA TYR A 48 -24.45 -1.70 -27.15
C TYR A 48 -24.01 -1.54 -28.60
N ASN A 49 -23.85 -2.65 -29.31
CA ASN A 49 -23.38 -2.66 -30.71
C ASN A 49 -24.49 -2.62 -31.76
N GLY A 50 -25.74 -2.36 -31.32
CA GLY A 50 -26.93 -2.40 -32.20
C GLY A 50 -27.74 -3.66 -32.09
N SER A 51 -27.20 -4.74 -31.51
CA SER A 51 -27.86 -6.04 -31.34
C SER A 51 -27.76 -6.58 -29.93
N ILE A 52 -26.56 -6.57 -29.35
CA ILE A 52 -26.26 -7.09 -28.01
C ILE A 52 -25.37 -6.10 -27.23
N MET A 53 -25.38 -6.24 -25.91
CA MET A 53 -24.41 -5.58 -25.04
C MET A 53 -23.10 -6.39 -25.06
N THR A 54 -22.00 -5.72 -25.38
CA THR A 54 -20.66 -6.31 -25.36
C THR A 54 -19.84 -5.69 -24.24
N GLU A 55 -19.06 -6.51 -23.55
CA GLU A 55 -18.10 -6.02 -22.58
C GLU A 55 -16.87 -5.47 -23.33
N GLN A 56 -16.43 -4.32 -22.90
CA GLN A 56 -15.28 -3.61 -23.45
C GLN A 56 -14.32 -3.22 -22.33
N GLU A 57 -13.06 -3.18 -22.67
CA GLU A 57 -11.99 -2.68 -21.78
C GLU A 57 -11.31 -1.48 -22.44
N ARG A 58 -11.08 -0.41 -21.68
CA ARG A 58 -10.37 0.77 -22.16
C ARG A 58 -8.88 0.51 -22.29
N TYR A 59 -8.27 1.08 -23.30
CA TYR A 59 -6.81 1.19 -23.36
C TYR A 59 -6.33 2.12 -22.24
N LYS A 60 -5.26 1.72 -21.56
CA LYS A 60 -4.75 2.34 -20.32
C LYS A 60 -3.36 2.90 -20.56
N LEU A 61 -3.09 4.10 -20.09
CA LEU A 61 -1.78 4.77 -20.21
C LEU A 61 -0.87 4.51 -18.99
N GLY A 62 -1.46 4.19 -17.83
CA GLY A 62 -0.72 3.86 -16.61
C GLY A 62 -0.02 5.03 -15.96
N MET A 63 -0.58 6.23 -16.07
CA MET A 63 0.05 7.47 -15.57
C MET A 63 0.24 7.48 -14.06
N ALA A 64 -0.69 6.91 -13.27
CA ALA A 64 -0.58 6.86 -11.82
C ALA A 64 0.70 6.12 -11.37
N LYS A 65 0.95 4.93 -11.92
CA LYS A 65 2.19 4.19 -11.65
C LYS A 65 3.43 4.95 -12.11
N LYS A 66 3.39 5.53 -13.32
CA LYS A 66 4.53 6.25 -13.88
C LYS A 66 4.96 7.44 -13.02
N ILE A 67 4.01 8.21 -12.51
CA ILE A 67 4.27 9.34 -11.61
C ILE A 67 4.99 8.86 -10.35
N CYS A 68 4.50 7.79 -9.70
CA CYS A 68 5.09 7.27 -8.47
C CYS A 68 6.49 6.69 -8.69
N GLU A 69 6.69 5.95 -9.78
CA GLU A 69 7.98 5.40 -10.18
C GLU A 69 9.03 6.50 -10.42
N ASP A 70 8.65 7.58 -11.12
CA ASP A 70 9.56 8.69 -11.38
C ASP A 70 9.97 9.40 -10.08
N TRP A 71 9.02 9.64 -9.16
CA TRP A 71 9.33 10.21 -7.85
C TRP A 71 10.23 9.31 -7.00
N ALA A 72 9.96 8.01 -6.93
CA ALA A 72 10.79 7.08 -6.19
C ALA A 72 12.24 7.07 -6.72
N ASN A 73 12.40 7.03 -8.03
CA ASN A 73 13.71 7.06 -8.69
C ASN A 73 14.47 8.37 -8.49
N LEU A 74 13.76 9.48 -8.24
CA LEU A 74 14.40 10.77 -7.90
C LEU A 74 14.86 10.82 -6.44
N LEU A 75 14.13 10.19 -5.53
CA LEU A 75 14.35 10.30 -4.09
C LEU A 75 15.32 9.24 -3.56
N LEU A 76 15.13 7.99 -3.96
CA LEU A 76 15.94 6.87 -3.45
C LEU A 76 16.39 5.98 -4.60
N ASN A 77 17.59 6.25 -5.12
CA ASN A 77 18.22 5.46 -6.17
C ASN A 77 19.64 5.03 -5.75
N GLU A 78 20.31 4.29 -6.60
CA GLU A 78 21.67 3.78 -6.39
C GLU A 78 22.76 4.84 -6.13
N LYS A 79 22.46 6.13 -6.44
CA LYS A 79 23.41 7.24 -6.23
C LYS A 79 23.27 7.88 -4.85
N VAL A 80 22.23 7.53 -4.10
CA VAL A 80 22.04 8.03 -2.74
C VAL A 80 23.05 7.38 -1.81
N ALA A 81 23.78 8.20 -1.06
CA ALA A 81 24.72 7.73 -0.05
C ALA A 81 24.18 8.04 1.35
N ILE A 82 24.01 7.00 2.15
CA ILE A 82 23.61 7.11 3.55
C ILE A 82 24.86 6.94 4.40
N LYS A 83 25.12 7.87 5.31
CA LYS A 83 26.32 7.89 6.16
C LYS A 83 25.93 8.02 7.62
N ALA A 84 26.64 7.27 8.47
CA ALA A 84 26.46 7.26 9.92
C ALA A 84 27.80 7.52 10.68
N GLY A 85 28.73 8.20 10.04
CA GLY A 85 30.03 8.56 10.64
C GLY A 85 30.85 7.34 11.01
N SER A 86 31.09 7.13 12.31
CA SER A 86 31.88 5.97 12.80
C SER A 86 31.20 4.60 12.56
N TYR A 87 29.89 4.59 12.29
CA TYR A 87 29.09 3.38 12.07
C TYR A 87 28.81 3.09 10.60
N ASP A 88 29.41 3.83 9.67
CA ASP A 88 29.18 3.68 8.21
C ASP A 88 29.30 2.23 7.73
N LYS A 89 30.31 1.51 8.23
CA LYS A 89 30.55 0.11 7.80
C LYS A 89 29.43 -0.82 8.27
N GLN A 90 28.99 -0.68 9.53
CA GLN A 90 27.90 -1.49 10.09
C GLN A 90 26.60 -1.18 9.39
N LEU A 91 26.28 0.11 9.22
CA LEU A 91 25.08 0.55 8.51
C LEU A 91 25.07 0.01 7.08
N SER A 92 26.18 0.11 6.33
CA SER A 92 26.27 -0.41 4.97
C SER A 92 26.03 -1.92 4.90
N MET A 93 26.50 -2.69 5.89
CA MET A 93 26.24 -4.12 5.98
C MET A 93 24.74 -4.42 6.22
N ILE A 94 24.10 -3.70 7.14
CA ILE A 94 22.66 -3.84 7.43
C ILE A 94 21.84 -3.50 6.18
N LEU A 95 22.10 -2.36 5.56
CA LEU A 95 21.39 -1.91 4.38
C LEU A 95 21.53 -2.90 3.20
N SER A 96 22.76 -3.43 3.01
CA SER A 96 23.04 -4.43 1.97
C SER A 96 22.33 -5.75 2.24
N LYS A 97 22.36 -6.26 3.51
CA LYS A 97 21.69 -7.51 3.89
C LYS A 97 20.17 -7.41 3.66
N ASN A 98 19.58 -6.24 3.91
CA ASN A 98 18.15 -5.99 3.74
C ASN A 98 17.77 -5.52 2.32
N ASN A 99 18.71 -5.48 1.36
CA ASN A 99 18.47 -4.98 0.00
C ASN A 99 17.78 -3.59 -0.02
N PHE A 100 18.20 -2.70 0.90
CA PHE A 100 17.50 -1.46 1.23
C PHE A 100 17.29 -0.55 0.02
N PHE A 101 18.30 -0.37 -0.84
CA PHE A 101 18.15 0.55 -1.99
C PHE A 101 17.09 0.10 -2.99
N VAL A 102 16.92 -1.22 -3.17
CA VAL A 102 15.88 -1.77 -4.06
C VAL A 102 14.52 -1.76 -3.36
N LYS A 103 14.45 -2.38 -2.18
CA LYS A 103 13.20 -2.51 -1.42
C LYS A 103 12.69 -1.16 -0.90
N GLY A 104 13.59 -0.31 -0.43
CA GLY A 104 13.25 1.05 0.00
C GLY A 104 12.76 1.91 -1.16
N ASN A 105 13.37 1.83 -2.37
CA ASN A 105 12.85 2.51 -3.54
C ASN A 105 11.42 2.04 -3.88
N GLN A 106 11.17 0.72 -3.84
CA GLN A 106 9.84 0.16 -4.05
C GLN A 106 8.84 0.62 -2.99
N LEU A 107 9.27 0.73 -1.72
CA LEU A 107 8.42 1.26 -0.66
C LEU A 107 8.10 2.74 -0.87
N VAL A 108 9.09 3.55 -1.26
CA VAL A 108 8.87 4.97 -1.60
C VAL A 108 7.88 5.09 -2.74
N GLU A 109 8.00 4.28 -3.80
CA GLU A 109 7.02 4.24 -4.90
C GLU A 109 5.60 3.96 -4.38
N LEU A 110 5.45 2.94 -3.52
CA LEU A 110 4.17 2.58 -2.93
C LEU A 110 3.64 3.64 -1.96
N ALA A 111 4.52 4.27 -1.17
CA ALA A 111 4.13 5.36 -0.28
C ALA A 111 3.60 6.57 -1.06
N PHE A 112 4.20 6.88 -2.21
CA PHE A 112 3.71 7.93 -3.10
C PHE A 112 2.39 7.54 -3.79
N ALA A 113 2.22 6.25 -4.09
CA ALA A 113 0.98 5.74 -4.68
C ALA A 113 -0.19 5.72 -3.68
N LEU A 114 0.06 5.32 -2.44
CA LEU A 114 -0.98 5.04 -1.44
C LEU A 114 -1.02 6.05 -0.29
N GLY A 115 -0.16 7.07 -0.33
CA GLY A 115 -0.08 8.13 0.66
C GLY A 115 0.79 7.82 1.87
N THR A 116 1.09 6.56 2.17
CA THR A 116 1.85 6.17 3.36
C THR A 116 2.63 4.88 3.10
N GLY A 117 3.78 4.76 3.73
CA GLY A 117 4.56 3.54 3.83
C GLY A 117 5.31 3.49 5.16
N ALA A 118 5.81 2.35 5.56
CA ALA A 118 6.59 2.22 6.79
C ALA A 118 7.80 1.30 6.60
N PHE A 119 8.91 1.71 7.18
CA PHE A 119 10.02 0.82 7.53
C PHE A 119 9.78 0.35 8.96
N VAL A 120 9.90 -0.95 9.19
CA VAL A 120 9.79 -1.55 10.53
C VAL A 120 11.05 -2.36 10.78
N GLU A 121 11.69 -2.13 11.90
CA GLU A 121 12.97 -2.72 12.26
C GLU A 121 12.78 -3.70 13.43
N TYR A 122 13.40 -4.87 13.30
CA TYR A 122 13.45 -5.84 14.40
C TYR A 122 14.71 -6.70 14.27
N LYS A 123 14.99 -7.53 15.27
CA LYS A 123 16.06 -8.50 15.25
C LYS A 123 15.48 -9.88 14.98
N ASP A 124 16.15 -10.63 14.09
CA ASP A 124 15.86 -12.04 13.84
C ASP A 124 16.45 -12.94 14.95
N ALA A 125 16.22 -14.24 14.86
CA ALA A 125 16.73 -15.22 15.81
C ALA A 125 18.29 -15.27 15.90
N ASP A 126 18.97 -14.76 14.88
CA ASP A 126 20.44 -14.66 14.83
C ASP A 126 20.95 -13.29 15.33
N ASP A 127 20.10 -12.48 15.97
CA ASP A 127 20.39 -11.11 16.45
C ASP A 127 20.75 -10.14 15.31
N ALA A 128 20.39 -10.47 14.08
CA ALA A 128 20.63 -9.60 12.95
C ALA A 128 19.44 -8.65 12.69
N VAL A 129 19.77 -7.39 12.37
CA VAL A 129 18.75 -6.37 12.07
C VAL A 129 18.07 -6.68 10.75
N VAL A 130 16.74 -6.81 10.79
CA VAL A 130 15.86 -6.96 9.65
C VAL A 130 15.05 -5.67 9.47
N ILE A 131 14.84 -5.27 8.23
CA ILE A 131 14.01 -4.13 7.85
C ILE A 131 12.85 -4.65 7.01
N ASP A 132 11.64 -4.51 7.52
CA ASP A 132 10.40 -4.77 6.78
C ASP A 132 9.88 -3.50 6.11
N TYR A 133 9.19 -3.71 4.98
CA TYR A 133 8.70 -2.67 4.09
C TYR A 133 7.18 -2.77 3.98
N ILE A 134 6.48 -1.97 4.78
CA ILE A 134 5.04 -2.10 4.98
C ILE A 134 4.28 -1.08 4.14
N ARG A 135 3.29 -1.57 3.41
CA ARG A 135 2.41 -0.81 2.53
C ARG A 135 1.25 -0.19 3.32
N ALA A 136 0.71 0.93 2.85
CA ALA A 136 -0.31 1.74 3.52
C ALA A 136 -1.55 0.97 4.00
N ASP A 137 -2.04 0.00 3.23
CA ASP A 137 -3.20 -0.82 3.58
C ASP A 137 -2.96 -1.79 4.75
N MET A 138 -1.71 -1.90 5.19
CA MET A 138 -1.25 -2.73 6.30
C MET A 138 -0.66 -1.92 7.46
N ILE A 139 -0.88 -0.61 7.47
CA ILE A 139 -0.43 0.31 8.52
C ILE A 139 -1.65 0.80 9.29
N TYR A 140 -1.70 0.54 10.59
CA TYR A 140 -2.80 0.89 11.48
C TYR A 140 -2.28 1.76 12.62
N PRO A 141 -2.30 3.09 12.49
CA PRO A 141 -1.99 4.00 13.59
C PRO A 141 -2.91 3.75 14.78
N LEU A 142 -2.33 3.63 15.97
CA LEU A 142 -3.05 3.37 17.23
C LEU A 142 -3.03 4.58 18.16
N ALA A 143 -1.95 5.36 18.09
CA ALA A 143 -1.83 6.64 18.79
C ALA A 143 -0.99 7.61 17.94
N TRP A 144 -1.39 8.87 17.94
CA TRP A 144 -0.67 9.95 17.25
C TRP A 144 -0.90 11.28 17.92
N ASP A 145 0.08 12.17 17.81
CA ASP A 145 -0.02 13.55 18.26
C ASP A 145 0.55 14.48 17.19
N ASN A 146 -0.21 15.52 16.84
CA ASN A 146 0.18 16.51 15.83
C ASN A 146 0.71 15.88 14.53
N GLY A 147 0.04 14.82 14.04
CA GLY A 147 0.40 14.09 12.82
C GLY A 147 1.58 13.13 12.96
N LYS A 148 2.26 13.09 14.12
CA LYS A 148 3.31 12.10 14.41
C LYS A 148 2.69 10.86 15.04
N ILE A 149 2.81 9.73 14.35
CA ILE A 149 2.37 8.42 14.86
C ILE A 149 3.35 7.96 15.94
N THR A 150 2.84 7.69 17.13
CA THR A 150 3.61 7.22 18.29
C THR A 150 3.43 5.73 18.53
N GLU A 151 2.25 5.18 18.25
CA GLU A 151 1.98 3.74 18.33
C GLU A 151 1.33 3.29 17.04
N CYS A 152 1.72 2.12 16.56
CA CYS A 152 1.25 1.61 15.27
C CYS A 152 1.23 0.09 15.23
N ALA A 153 0.22 -0.48 14.59
CA ALA A 153 0.20 -1.89 14.24
C ALA A 153 0.51 -2.07 12.74
N PHE A 154 1.31 -3.08 12.43
CA PHE A 154 1.77 -3.41 11.08
C PHE A 154 1.35 -4.82 10.73
N GLY A 155 0.62 -4.98 9.63
CA GLY A 155 0.17 -6.27 9.14
C GLY A 155 1.06 -6.82 8.02
N THR A 156 1.24 -8.14 7.99
CA THR A 156 1.90 -8.85 6.89
C THR A 156 1.17 -10.15 6.60
N TYR A 157 0.86 -10.40 5.32
CA TYR A 157 0.22 -11.66 4.93
C TYR A 157 1.20 -12.82 5.02
N GLN A 158 0.76 -13.90 5.66
CA GLN A 158 1.49 -15.15 5.73
C GLN A 158 0.58 -16.34 5.41
N THR A 159 1.11 -17.33 4.71
CA THR A 159 0.40 -18.58 4.45
C THR A 159 1.04 -19.70 5.24
N MET A 160 0.29 -20.30 6.17
CA MET A 160 0.73 -21.45 6.97
C MET A 160 -0.24 -22.59 6.77
N ASN A 161 0.27 -23.78 6.42
CA ASN A 161 -0.54 -24.99 6.23
C ASN A 161 -1.73 -24.80 5.26
N GLY A 162 -1.57 -23.95 4.22
CA GLY A 162 -2.62 -23.66 3.23
C GLY A 162 -3.73 -22.72 3.71
N LYS A 163 -3.58 -22.11 4.89
CA LYS A 163 -4.44 -21.03 5.38
C LYS A 163 -3.70 -19.71 5.35
N GLU A 164 -4.46 -18.65 5.09
CA GLU A 164 -3.95 -17.28 5.08
C GLU A 164 -4.16 -16.64 6.44
N TYR A 165 -3.07 -16.13 6.99
CA TYR A 165 -3.05 -15.38 8.24
C TYR A 165 -2.49 -13.99 8.00
N ILE A 166 -2.82 -13.08 8.89
CA ILE A 166 -2.16 -11.79 8.98
C ILE A 166 -1.32 -11.83 10.25
N TYR A 167 0.00 -11.75 10.05
CA TYR A 167 0.93 -11.50 11.13
C TYR A 167 0.88 -10.02 11.47
N LEU A 168 0.56 -9.69 12.71
CA LEU A 168 0.35 -8.34 13.19
C LEU A 168 1.40 -8.02 14.25
N GLN A 169 2.23 -7.01 13.99
CA GLN A 169 3.16 -6.43 14.97
C GLN A 169 2.56 -5.15 15.53
N ILE A 170 2.30 -5.11 16.82
CA ILE A 170 1.76 -3.94 17.52
C ILE A 170 2.90 -3.28 18.28
N HIS A 171 3.32 -2.12 17.83
CA HIS A 171 4.34 -1.30 18.46
C HIS A 171 3.67 -0.26 19.35
N ARG A 172 3.84 -0.38 20.66
CA ARG A 172 3.21 0.51 21.66
C ARG A 172 4.18 0.92 22.76
N LEU A 173 3.85 2.00 23.45
CA LEU A 173 4.49 2.38 24.70
C LEU A 173 3.99 1.50 25.86
N GLY A 174 4.75 1.45 26.94
CA GLY A 174 4.37 0.72 28.15
C GLY A 174 3.07 1.25 28.76
N LYS A 175 2.12 0.36 29.02
CA LYS A 175 0.79 0.67 29.60
C LYS A 175 0.37 -0.30 30.69
N GLU A 176 1.04 -1.45 30.79
CA GLU A 176 0.71 -2.49 31.74
C GLU A 176 1.48 -2.35 33.06
N ASP A 177 0.96 -2.96 34.14
CA ASP A 177 1.62 -2.95 35.43
C ASP A 177 3.02 -3.60 35.33
N GLY A 178 4.05 -2.81 35.62
CA GLY A 178 5.45 -3.25 35.58
C GLY A 178 6.19 -2.90 34.28
N GLU A 179 5.52 -2.35 33.30
CA GLU A 179 6.15 -1.78 32.09
C GLU A 179 6.65 -0.36 32.36
N ASP A 180 7.73 0.00 31.65
CA ASP A 180 8.23 1.37 31.62
C ASP A 180 7.40 2.19 30.61
N PRO A 181 6.71 3.27 31.05
CA PRO A 181 5.83 4.06 30.17
C PRO A 181 6.58 4.78 29.05
N ASP A 182 7.89 4.95 29.16
CA ASP A 182 8.71 5.60 28.14
C ASP A 182 9.38 4.61 27.19
N MET A 183 9.19 3.30 27.38
CA MET A 183 9.82 2.25 26.57
C MET A 183 8.83 1.65 25.57
N TYR A 184 9.33 1.28 24.39
CA TYR A 184 8.54 0.57 23.38
C TYR A 184 8.52 -0.93 23.61
N TYR A 185 7.36 -1.51 23.35
CA TYR A 185 7.07 -2.93 23.38
C TYR A 185 6.47 -3.36 22.04
N ILE A 186 6.74 -4.60 21.64
CA ILE A 186 6.16 -5.19 20.44
C ILE A 186 5.33 -6.41 20.85
N GLU A 187 4.07 -6.41 20.46
CA GLU A 187 3.20 -7.58 20.56
C GLU A 187 3.04 -8.22 19.20
N ASN A 188 3.33 -9.50 19.10
CA ASN A 188 3.21 -10.29 17.88
C ASN A 188 1.95 -11.13 17.93
N LYS A 189 1.02 -10.89 17.03
CA LYS A 189 -0.26 -11.59 16.95
C LYS A 189 -0.46 -12.20 15.57
N TYR A 190 -1.14 -13.35 15.55
CA TYR A 190 -1.58 -13.97 14.32
C TYR A 190 -3.10 -13.95 14.26
N VAL A 191 -3.65 -13.45 13.18
CA VAL A 191 -5.09 -13.34 12.98
C VAL A 191 -5.46 -14.05 11.69
N ASP A 192 -6.43 -14.95 11.73
CA ASP A 192 -6.95 -15.58 10.51
C ASP A 192 -7.53 -14.51 9.59
N ALA A 193 -7.05 -14.46 8.33
CA ALA A 193 -7.38 -13.41 7.39
C ALA A 193 -8.87 -13.37 7.01
N LYS A 194 -9.62 -14.44 7.26
CA LYS A 194 -11.04 -14.58 6.92
C LYS A 194 -11.96 -14.42 8.11
N SER A 195 -11.67 -15.13 9.20
CA SER A 195 -12.54 -15.12 10.40
C SER A 195 -12.25 -13.96 11.34
N GLY A 196 -11.02 -13.42 11.34
CA GLY A 196 -10.59 -12.42 12.31
C GLY A 196 -10.26 -12.98 13.68
N GLU A 197 -10.29 -14.31 13.83
CA GLU A 197 -9.95 -14.96 15.10
C GLU A 197 -8.44 -15.00 15.29
N GLU A 198 -8.01 -14.81 16.55
CA GLU A 198 -6.60 -14.93 16.92
C GLU A 198 -6.16 -16.39 16.79
N ALA A 199 -4.99 -16.61 16.25
CA ALA A 199 -4.36 -17.89 16.09
C ALA A 199 -3.05 -17.94 16.88
N GLU A 200 -2.66 -19.14 17.32
CA GLU A 200 -1.37 -19.31 17.99
C GLU A 200 -0.20 -18.98 17.03
N PRO A 201 0.76 -18.15 17.47
CA PRO A 201 1.95 -17.85 16.67
C PRO A 201 2.83 -19.12 16.54
N PRO A 202 3.68 -19.19 15.50
CA PRO A 202 4.72 -20.20 15.41
C PRO A 202 5.64 -20.17 16.65
N GLU A 203 6.13 -21.34 17.09
CA GLU A 203 7.00 -21.48 18.29
C GLU A 203 8.28 -20.59 18.21
N GLU A 204 8.69 -20.20 17.02
CA GLU A 204 9.90 -19.38 16.76
C GLU A 204 9.67 -17.88 17.01
N ILE A 205 8.43 -17.45 17.22
CA ILE A 205 8.08 -16.03 17.35
C ILE A 205 7.62 -15.76 18.78
N GLU A 206 8.35 -14.90 19.47
CA GLU A 206 7.96 -14.42 20.79
C GLU A 206 6.70 -13.56 20.69
N GLU A 207 5.68 -13.90 21.47
CA GLU A 207 4.41 -13.15 21.48
C GLU A 207 4.60 -11.71 21.98
N TYR A 208 5.58 -11.50 22.85
CA TYR A 208 5.84 -10.21 23.49
C TYR A 208 7.34 -9.94 23.57
N VAL A 209 7.75 -8.78 23.05
CA VAL A 209 9.16 -8.37 22.99
C VAL A 209 9.34 -7.05 23.69
N VAL A 210 10.26 -6.99 24.66
CA VAL A 210 10.75 -5.78 25.29
C VAL A 210 11.88 -5.20 24.44
N THR A 211 11.66 -4.08 23.77
CA THR A 211 12.63 -3.55 22.81
C THR A 211 13.88 -2.95 23.48
N GLY A 212 13.76 -2.50 24.73
CA GLY A 212 14.82 -1.74 25.42
C GLY A 212 15.06 -0.34 24.82
N SER A 213 14.18 0.13 23.94
CA SER A 213 14.29 1.42 23.25
C SER A 213 13.19 2.39 23.68
N VAL A 214 13.55 3.64 23.86
CA VAL A 214 12.62 4.77 24.05
C VAL A 214 12.18 5.39 22.71
N GLU A 215 12.84 5.01 21.61
CA GLU A 215 12.47 5.43 20.26
C GLU A 215 11.73 4.30 19.55
N PRO A 216 10.72 4.61 18.72
CA PRO A 216 10.00 3.60 17.96
C PRO A 216 10.92 2.87 16.98
N LEU A 217 10.77 1.56 16.87
CA LEU A 217 11.47 0.73 15.88
C LEU A 217 10.73 0.72 14.53
N PHE A 218 10.13 1.83 14.18
CA PHE A 218 9.51 2.04 12.88
C PHE A 218 9.65 3.49 12.43
N GLN A 219 9.65 3.69 11.13
CA GLN A 219 9.64 5.00 10.50
C GLN A 219 8.53 5.07 9.45
N ILE A 220 7.57 5.93 9.70
CA ILE A 220 6.51 6.21 8.71
C ILE A 220 7.06 7.20 7.68
N ILE A 221 6.79 6.93 6.40
CA ILE A 221 7.08 7.81 5.28
C ILE A 221 5.78 8.19 4.57
N THR A 222 5.65 9.48 4.27
CA THR A 222 4.51 10.04 3.54
C THR A 222 5.03 11.02 2.49
N PRO A 223 4.30 11.21 1.37
CA PRO A 223 4.57 12.35 0.49
C PRO A 223 4.47 13.66 1.27
N THR A 224 5.37 14.60 0.98
CA THR A 224 5.40 15.92 1.67
C THR A 224 4.31 16.84 1.10
N ILE A 225 3.06 16.38 1.12
CA ILE A 225 1.87 17.11 0.69
C ILE A 225 0.83 17.11 1.81
N CYS A 226 0.05 18.17 1.88
CA CYS A 226 -1.00 18.28 2.89
C CYS A 226 -2.14 17.30 2.58
N ASN A 227 -2.59 16.57 3.58
CA ASN A 227 -3.81 15.77 3.48
C ASN A 227 -5.02 16.73 3.52
N ASN A 228 -5.59 17.02 2.35
CA ASN A 228 -6.77 17.86 2.20
C ASN A 228 -8.08 17.08 2.13
N ILE A 229 -8.01 15.76 2.22
CA ILE A 229 -9.17 14.86 2.21
C ILE A 229 -9.61 14.60 3.65
N GLU A 230 -8.65 14.20 4.50
CA GLU A 230 -8.86 13.93 5.91
C GLU A 230 -7.78 14.67 6.73
N MET A 231 -8.08 15.91 7.11
CA MET A 231 -7.09 16.80 7.73
C MET A 231 -6.59 16.32 9.08
N ASP A 232 -7.38 15.53 9.80
CA ASP A 232 -7.05 15.00 11.13
C ASP A 232 -6.47 13.58 11.08
N SER A 233 -6.38 12.98 9.89
CA SER A 233 -5.79 11.66 9.71
C SER A 233 -4.26 11.72 9.86
N PRO A 234 -3.64 10.79 10.60
CA PRO A 234 -2.18 10.69 10.69
C PRO A 234 -1.55 10.10 9.42
N LEU A 235 -2.36 9.54 8.52
CA LEU A 235 -1.91 8.99 7.24
C LEU A 235 -1.89 10.07 6.15
N GLY A 236 -0.96 9.94 5.21
CA GLY A 236 -0.83 10.82 4.07
C GLY A 236 -1.83 10.47 2.96
N ILE A 237 -1.75 11.21 1.86
CA ILE A 237 -2.53 10.96 0.64
C ILE A 237 -1.62 10.66 -0.55
N SER A 238 -2.17 9.95 -1.53
CA SER A 238 -1.48 9.69 -2.81
C SER A 238 -1.07 10.99 -3.50
N VAL A 239 0.10 11.00 -4.13
CA VAL A 239 0.57 12.17 -4.92
C VAL A 239 -0.36 12.53 -6.08
N TYR A 240 -1.17 11.60 -6.54
CA TYR A 240 -2.19 11.84 -7.57
C TYR A 240 -3.62 11.86 -7.03
N ALA A 241 -3.82 11.85 -5.70
CA ALA A 241 -5.18 11.85 -5.11
C ALA A 241 -6.04 12.99 -5.66
N ASN A 242 -5.49 14.20 -5.75
CA ASN A 242 -6.17 15.37 -6.30
C ASN A 242 -6.14 15.46 -7.84
N ALA A 243 -5.48 14.54 -8.52
CA ALA A 243 -5.31 14.51 -9.98
C ALA A 243 -5.98 13.29 -10.64
N ILE A 244 -6.85 12.57 -9.93
CA ILE A 244 -7.53 11.38 -10.47
C ILE A 244 -8.32 11.70 -11.74
N ASP A 245 -9.00 12.83 -11.82
CA ASP A 245 -9.75 13.20 -13.02
C ASP A 245 -8.83 13.51 -14.22
N GLN A 246 -7.64 14.03 -13.97
CA GLN A 246 -6.62 14.20 -15.00
C GLN A 246 -6.07 12.86 -15.49
N VAL A 247 -5.83 11.92 -14.58
CA VAL A 247 -5.43 10.53 -14.93
C VAL A 247 -6.52 9.84 -15.74
N LYS A 248 -7.80 9.96 -15.35
CA LYS A 248 -8.96 9.51 -16.15
C LYS A 248 -8.96 10.14 -17.56
N GLY A 249 -8.71 11.45 -17.62
CA GLY A 249 -8.64 12.17 -18.89
C GLY A 249 -7.54 11.65 -19.81
N CYS A 250 -6.38 11.28 -19.26
CA CYS A 250 -5.27 10.67 -20.02
C CYS A 250 -5.70 9.31 -20.60
N ASP A 251 -6.31 8.44 -19.80
CA ASP A 251 -6.77 7.13 -20.26
C ASP A 251 -7.89 7.25 -21.31
N LEU A 252 -8.87 8.15 -21.11
CA LEU A 252 -9.92 8.41 -22.09
C LEU A 252 -9.37 8.91 -23.42
N THR A 253 -8.40 9.80 -23.39
CA THR A 253 -7.77 10.35 -24.60
C THR A 253 -6.98 9.26 -25.31
N PHE A 254 -6.23 8.46 -24.59
CA PHE A 254 -5.46 7.35 -25.14
C PHE A 254 -6.37 6.26 -25.73
N ASP A 255 -7.44 5.89 -25.00
CA ASP A 255 -8.46 4.93 -25.49
C ASP A 255 -9.10 5.44 -26.78
N SER A 256 -9.52 6.71 -26.85
CA SER A 256 -10.10 7.31 -28.04
C SER A 256 -9.11 7.29 -29.20
N TYR A 257 -7.85 7.66 -28.94
CA TYR A 257 -6.79 7.62 -29.96
C TYR A 257 -6.57 6.21 -30.52
N MET A 258 -6.46 5.21 -29.65
CA MET A 258 -6.27 3.82 -30.05
C MET A 258 -7.47 3.30 -30.86
N ASN A 259 -8.68 3.64 -30.43
CA ASN A 259 -9.91 3.23 -31.10
C ASN A 259 -10.03 3.83 -32.51
N GLU A 260 -9.53 5.04 -32.76
CA GLU A 260 -9.47 5.60 -34.12
C GLU A 260 -8.68 4.68 -35.08
N PHE A 261 -7.58 4.10 -34.64
CA PHE A 261 -6.82 3.13 -35.46
C PHE A 261 -7.55 1.79 -35.61
N VAL A 262 -8.16 1.30 -34.54
CA VAL A 262 -8.88 0.00 -34.54
C VAL A 262 -10.12 0.09 -35.41
N LEU A 263 -10.91 1.16 -35.25
CA LEU A 263 -12.17 1.38 -35.99
C LEU A 263 -11.94 1.99 -37.37
N GLY A 264 -10.85 2.72 -37.57
CA GLY A 264 -10.46 3.34 -38.84
C GLY A 264 -9.87 2.39 -39.87
N ARG A 265 -9.86 1.05 -39.62
CA ARG A 265 -9.46 0.06 -40.61
C ARG A 265 -10.26 0.26 -41.90
N LYS A 266 -9.63 0.06 -43.06
CA LYS A 266 -10.22 0.28 -44.38
C LYS A 266 -11.68 -0.12 -44.44
N ARG A 267 -12.57 0.84 -44.56
CA ARG A 267 -14.00 0.60 -44.80
C ARG A 267 -14.25 0.83 -46.27
N ILE A 268 -14.81 -0.20 -46.95
CA ILE A 268 -15.27 -0.06 -48.31
C ILE A 268 -16.77 0.21 -48.24
N MET A 269 -17.15 1.46 -48.56
CA MET A 269 -18.56 1.81 -48.67
C MET A 269 -19.03 1.39 -50.05
N VAL A 270 -20.01 0.50 -50.11
CA VAL A 270 -20.68 0.09 -51.35
C VAL A 270 -22.17 0.44 -51.25
N PRO A 271 -22.82 0.80 -52.36
CA PRO A 271 -24.26 0.95 -52.39
C PRO A 271 -24.93 -0.33 -51.96
N LEU A 272 -26.04 -0.22 -51.24
CA LEU A 272 -26.79 -1.38 -50.70
C LEU A 272 -27.14 -2.42 -51.80
N SER A 273 -27.37 -1.91 -53.02
CA SER A 273 -27.62 -2.73 -54.21
C SER A 273 -26.47 -3.65 -54.64
N GLN A 274 -25.25 -3.35 -54.19
CA GLN A 274 -24.02 -4.13 -54.46
C GLN A 274 -23.55 -4.95 -53.26
N ALA A 275 -24.17 -4.78 -52.10
CA ALA A 275 -23.84 -5.53 -50.88
C ALA A 275 -24.49 -6.91 -50.96
N LYS A 276 -23.69 -7.95 -51.15
CA LYS A 276 -24.16 -9.36 -50.98
C LYS A 276 -23.97 -9.69 -49.49
N MET A 277 -25.08 -9.79 -48.72
CA MET A 277 -25.03 -10.40 -47.41
C MET A 277 -24.91 -11.93 -47.60
N GLN A 278 -23.82 -12.51 -47.11
CA GLN A 278 -23.77 -13.94 -46.83
C GLN A 278 -24.46 -14.14 -45.48
N MET A 279 -25.60 -14.88 -45.51
CA MET A 279 -26.23 -15.38 -44.29
C MET A 279 -25.47 -16.59 -43.78
#